data_ee51eb34f0826adbe5f51e12062745b7
#
_entry.id   ee51eb34f0826adbe5f51e12062745b7
#
_cell.length_a   1.000
_cell.length_b   1.000
_cell.length_c   1.000
_cell.angle_alpha   90.00
_cell.angle_beta   90.00
_cell.angle_gamma   90.00
#
_symmetry.space_group_name_H-M   'P 1'
#
loop_
_entity.id
_entity.type
_entity.pdbx_description
1 polymer ?
#
loop_
_entity_poly.entity_id
_entity_poly.type
_entity_poly.pdbx_seq_one_letter_code
_entity_poly.pdbx_strand_id
1 'polypeptide(L)' 'MISRREQEYKMIGLTIAYYRKLKGISQLQLAELAGISRTHISNIEAPNMPTSISLETLLDIADALDVPLSSLVDFKQ' A
#
# COMPACT_ATOMS: atom_id res chain seq x y z
N MET A 1 17.98 1.18 15.55
CA MET A 1 16.92 2.07 16.04
C MET A 1 15.69 1.96 15.17
N ILE A 2 14.55 1.87 15.79
CA ILE A 2 13.29 1.78 15.04
C ILE A 2 12.87 3.17 14.60
N SER A 3 12.64 3.34 13.31
CA SER A 3 12.14 4.60 12.77
C SER A 3 10.71 4.82 13.22
N ARG A 4 10.38 6.04 13.65
CA ARG A 4 8.98 6.36 13.99
C ARG A 4 8.10 6.28 12.75
N ARG A 5 8.68 6.23 11.55
CA ARG A 5 7.91 6.07 10.31
C ARG A 5 7.48 4.65 10.05
N GLU A 6 8.03 3.67 10.77
CA GLU A 6 7.62 2.28 10.61
C GLU A 6 6.14 2.10 10.85
N GLN A 7 5.61 2.74 11.87
CA GLN A 7 4.19 2.64 12.18
C GLN A 7 3.35 3.18 11.03
N GLU A 8 3.77 4.29 10.46
CA GLU A 8 3.04 4.90 9.36
C GLU A 8 3.11 4.04 8.10
N TYR A 9 4.28 3.50 7.77
CA TYR A 9 4.41 2.59 6.63
C TYR A 9 3.55 1.35 6.82
N LYS A 10 3.52 0.82 8.04
CA LYS A 10 2.68 -0.33 8.35
C LYS A 10 1.20 0.00 8.14
N MET A 11 0.77 1.16 8.58
CA MET A 11 -0.62 1.59 8.42
C MET A 11 -0.97 1.75 6.95
N ILE A 12 -0.07 2.33 6.15
CA ILE A 12 -0.27 2.46 4.71
C ILE A 12 -0.43 1.08 4.07
N GLY A 13 0.46 0.15 4.42
CA GLY A 13 0.41 -1.20 3.87
C GLY A 13 -0.89 -1.92 4.19
N LEU A 14 -1.34 -1.81 5.45
CA LEU A 14 -2.61 -2.42 5.87
C LEU A 14 -3.80 -1.79 5.15
N THR A 15 -3.75 -0.49 4.94
CA THR A 15 -4.81 0.23 4.25
C THR A 15 -4.88 -0.17 2.78
N ILE A 16 -3.72 -0.32 2.15
CA ILE A 16 -3.64 -0.79 0.76
C ILE A 16 -4.27 -2.19 0.66
N ALA A 17 -3.91 -3.08 1.57
CA ALA A 17 -4.46 -4.44 1.58
C ALA A 17 -5.98 -4.40 1.77
N TYR A 18 -6.46 -3.52 2.63
CA TYR A 18 -7.90 -3.37 2.86
C TYR A 18 -8.63 -2.99 1.57
N TYR A 19 -8.18 -1.95 0.89
CA TYR A 19 -8.85 -1.52 -0.34
C TYR A 19 -8.68 -2.53 -1.47
N ARG A 20 -7.53 -3.21 -1.52
CA ARG A 20 -7.32 -4.26 -2.50
C ARG A 20 -8.35 -5.39 -2.32
N LYS A 21 -8.52 -5.84 -1.09
CA LYS A 21 -9.47 -6.92 -0.80
C LYS A 21 -10.91 -6.46 -1.01
N LEU A 22 -11.20 -5.21 -0.67
CA LEU A 22 -12.52 -4.65 -0.91
C LEU A 22 -12.84 -4.63 -2.40
N LYS A 23 -11.84 -4.34 -3.24
CA LYS A 23 -11.99 -4.36 -4.69
C LYS A 23 -12.04 -5.78 -5.25
N GLY A 24 -11.67 -6.77 -4.45
CA GLY A 24 -11.73 -8.18 -4.86
C GLY A 24 -10.60 -8.61 -5.77
N ILE A 25 -9.43 -7.98 -5.67
CA ILE A 25 -8.31 -8.33 -6.54
C ILE A 25 -7.15 -8.90 -5.72
N SER A 26 -6.30 -9.68 -6.40
CA SER A 26 -5.13 -10.29 -5.79
C SER A 26 -3.95 -9.30 -5.75
N GLN A 27 -2.91 -9.66 -5.01
CA GLN A 27 -1.68 -8.87 -5.02
C GLN A 27 -1.08 -8.79 -6.43
N LEU A 28 -1.13 -9.89 -7.18
CA LEU A 28 -0.61 -9.89 -8.54
C LEU A 28 -1.42 -8.94 -9.43
N GLN A 29 -2.73 -8.97 -9.30
CA GLN A 29 -3.58 -8.08 -10.09
C GLN A 29 -3.32 -6.61 -9.76
N LEU A 30 -3.16 -6.30 -8.47
CA LEU A 30 -2.84 -4.93 -8.08
C LEU A 30 -1.48 -4.51 -8.64
N ALA A 31 -0.49 -5.41 -8.55
CA ALA A 31 0.84 -5.12 -9.08
C ALA A 31 0.78 -4.80 -10.58
N GLU A 32 0.02 -5.60 -11.32
CA GLU A 32 -0.14 -5.37 -12.76
C GLU A 32 -0.82 -4.04 -13.05
N LEU A 33 -1.86 -3.73 -12.31
CA LEU A 33 -2.57 -2.45 -12.50
C LEU A 33 -1.70 -1.25 -12.16
N ALA A 34 -0.89 -1.38 -11.12
CA ALA A 34 -0.05 -0.27 -10.66
C ALA A 34 1.29 -0.20 -11.39
N GLY A 35 1.63 -1.22 -12.18
CA GLY A 35 2.89 -1.24 -12.93
C GLY A 35 4.10 -1.48 -12.05
N ILE A 36 3.95 -2.24 -10.97
CA ILE A 36 5.06 -2.57 -10.07
C ILE A 36 5.09 -4.08 -9.85
N SER A 37 6.14 -4.58 -9.19
CA SER A 37 6.28 -6.02 -9.00
C SER A 37 5.34 -6.53 -7.90
N ARG A 38 4.93 -7.79 -8.02
CA ARG A 38 4.14 -8.44 -6.99
C ARG A 38 4.91 -8.52 -5.68
N THR A 39 6.23 -8.75 -5.75
CA THR A 39 7.07 -8.80 -4.56
C THR A 39 7.01 -7.48 -3.81
N HIS A 40 7.02 -6.37 -4.54
CA HIS A 40 6.94 -5.05 -3.91
C HIS A 40 5.59 -4.88 -3.20
N ILE A 41 4.49 -5.27 -3.84
CA ILE A 41 3.17 -5.22 -3.20
C ILE A 41 3.15 -6.11 -1.95
N SER A 42 3.69 -7.33 -2.05
CA SER A 42 3.72 -8.25 -0.92
C SER A 42 4.48 -7.65 0.27
N ASN A 43 5.61 -7.02 0.00
CA ASN A 43 6.41 -6.39 1.06
C ASN A 43 5.68 -5.19 1.66
N ILE A 44 5.03 -4.38 0.83
CA ILE A 44 4.29 -3.21 1.30
C ILE A 44 3.16 -3.63 2.24
N GLU A 45 2.45 -4.70 1.91
CA GLU A 45 1.31 -5.15 2.70
C GLU A 45 1.70 -5.96 3.93
N ALA A 46 2.94 -6.43 4.02
CA ALA A 46 3.36 -7.27 5.14
C ALA A 46 3.47 -6.45 6.42
N PRO A 47 2.66 -6.76 7.45
CA PRO A 47 2.61 -5.91 8.65
C PRO A 47 3.88 -5.94 9.49
N ASN A 48 4.69 -6.99 9.35
CA ASN A 48 5.94 -7.11 10.12
C ASN A 48 7.17 -6.77 9.27
N MET A 49 6.98 -6.14 8.13
CA MET A 49 8.08 -5.76 7.25
C MET A 49 7.81 -4.34 6.72
N PRO A 50 7.96 -3.32 7.58
CA PRO A 50 7.71 -1.95 7.16
C PRO A 50 8.57 -1.60 5.95
N THR A 51 7.92 -1.20 4.87
CA THR A 51 8.58 -0.95 3.60
C THR A 51 8.34 0.50 3.21
N SER A 52 9.42 1.20 2.95
CA SER A 52 9.36 2.57 2.47
C SER A 52 8.75 2.59 1.07
N ILE A 53 7.85 3.52 0.83
CA ILE A 53 7.14 3.61 -0.43
C ILE A 53 7.33 5.02 -1.00
N SER A 54 7.74 5.10 -2.27
CA SER A 54 7.86 6.40 -2.92
C SER A 54 6.47 6.99 -3.14
N LEU A 55 6.41 8.31 -3.27
CA LEU A 55 5.16 8.97 -3.56
C LEU A 55 4.60 8.52 -4.90
N GLU A 56 5.46 8.33 -5.88
CA GLU A 56 5.02 7.87 -7.20
C GLU A 56 4.34 6.50 -7.10
N THR A 57 4.94 5.57 -6.36
CA THR A 57 4.36 4.25 -6.16
C THR A 57 3.01 4.34 -5.44
N LEU A 58 2.92 5.22 -4.43
CA LEU A 58 1.65 5.42 -3.72
C LEU A 58 0.56 5.93 -4.65
N LEU A 59 0.91 6.88 -5.51
CA LEU A 59 -0.05 7.43 -6.47
C LEU A 59 -0.50 6.36 -7.47
N ASP A 60 0.45 5.54 -7.94
CA ASP A 60 0.12 4.45 -8.86
C ASP A 60 -0.82 3.44 -8.20
N ILE A 61 -0.58 3.12 -6.94
CA ILE A 61 -1.44 2.19 -6.21
C ILE A 61 -2.83 2.80 -5.98
N ALA A 62 -2.89 4.07 -5.60
CA ALA A 62 -4.17 4.75 -5.40
C ALA A 62 -4.99 4.73 -6.68
N ASP A 63 -4.35 5.02 -7.82
CA ASP A 63 -5.03 4.98 -9.12
C ASP A 63 -5.52 3.57 -9.42
N ALA A 64 -4.70 2.56 -9.18
CA ALA A 64 -5.05 1.16 -9.43
C ALA A 64 -6.24 0.73 -8.58
N LEU A 65 -6.33 1.23 -7.35
CA LEU A 65 -7.41 0.92 -6.43
C LEU A 65 -8.62 1.82 -6.62
N ASP A 66 -8.49 2.84 -7.45
CA ASP A 66 -9.55 3.80 -7.73
C ASP A 66 -9.98 4.54 -6.46
N VAL A 67 -9.01 4.95 -5.66
CA VAL A 67 -9.24 5.75 -4.46
C VAL A 67 -8.30 6.95 -4.50
N PRO A 68 -8.67 8.05 -3.84
CA PRO A 68 -7.73 9.17 -3.74
C PRO A 68 -6.56 8.83 -2.84
N LEU A 69 -5.42 9.47 -3.06
CA LEU A 69 -4.24 9.23 -2.22
C LEU A 69 -4.57 9.43 -0.74
N SER A 70 -5.42 10.39 -0.42
CA SER A 70 -5.79 10.66 0.97
C SER A 70 -6.36 9.44 1.68
N SER A 71 -7.02 8.54 0.94
CA SER A 71 -7.56 7.32 1.55
C SER A 71 -6.47 6.38 2.03
N LEU A 72 -5.30 6.44 1.42
CA LEU A 72 -4.19 5.54 1.78
C LEU A 72 -3.35 6.10 2.92
N VAL A 73 -3.40 7.40 3.17
CA VAL A 73 -2.52 8.04 4.16
C VAL A 73 -3.29 8.74 5.28
N ASP A 74 -4.58 8.53 5.35
CA ASP A 74 -5.41 9.11 6.40
C ASP A 74 -5.49 8.14 7.57
N PHE A 75 -4.75 8.44 8.63
CA PHE A 75 -4.68 7.58 9.81
C PHE A 75 -5.52 8.14 10.94
N LYS A 76 -6.78 8.33 10.69
CA LYS A 76 -7.67 8.82 11.72
C LYS A 76 -7.73 7.88 12.91
N GLN A 77 -7.72 8.47 14.07
CA GLN A 77 -7.83 7.75 15.33
C GLN A 77 -9.29 7.62 15.75
#